data_d48b8b705ec981d99b6ad2b69c50e5ca
#
_entry.id   d48b8b705ec981d99b6ad2b69c50e5ca
#
_cell.length_a   1.000
_cell.length_b   1.000
_cell.length_c   1.000
_cell.angle_alpha   90.00
_cell.angle_beta   90.00
_cell.angle_gamma   90.00
#
_symmetry.space_group_name_H-M   'P 1'
#
loop_
_entity.id
_entity.type
_entity.pdbx_description
1 polymer ?
#
loop_
_entity_poly.entity_id
_entity_poly.type
_entity_poly.pdbx_seq_one_letter_code
_entity_poly.pdbx_strand_id
1 'polypeptide(L)'
;VNTGLFNVEGIPSTEGRAEYGGTNNDDNSGVLKYVSIRHGGSKLEANNEINGLTLAGVGRGTEVDFIEVYANLDDGIEWFGGAVSVKHAVVSFCGDDSFDYDQSWDGLGQFWLSLQDEEGGRGGEWDGSEASDLNPKVSPLITNVTFIGGGLTTVNGDNNDALRIRN
;
A
#
# COMPACT_ATOMS: atom_id res chain seq x y z
N VAL A 1 -10.93 -8.09 2.70
CA VAL A 1 -11.80 -8.94 1.87
C VAL A 1 -12.81 -8.06 1.15
N ASN A 2 -12.64 -7.86 -0.15
CA ASN A 2 -13.54 -7.01 -0.91
C ASN A 2 -14.83 -7.76 -1.19
N THR A 3 -15.96 -7.23 -0.74
CA THR A 3 -17.28 -7.81 -0.98
C THR A 3 -18.04 -7.09 -2.12
N GLY A 4 -17.36 -6.28 -2.91
CA GLY A 4 -17.93 -5.50 -4.00
C GLY A 4 -16.92 -5.24 -5.11
N LEU A 5 -17.31 -4.40 -6.06
CA LEU A 5 -16.42 -3.85 -7.07
C LEU A 5 -16.05 -2.42 -6.70
N PHE A 6 -14.80 -2.10 -6.85
CA PHE A 6 -14.20 -0.80 -6.55
C PHE A 6 -13.39 -0.34 -7.76
N ASN A 7 -12.98 0.90 -7.79
CA ASN A 7 -12.06 1.40 -8.82
C ASN A 7 -10.70 1.69 -8.20
N VAL A 8 -9.65 1.33 -8.91
CA VAL A 8 -8.29 1.69 -8.54
C VAL A 8 -8.15 3.21 -8.58
N GLU A 9 -7.53 3.76 -7.57
CA GLU A 9 -7.17 5.17 -7.50
C GLU A 9 -6.32 5.59 -8.71
N GLY A 10 -6.38 6.86 -9.07
CA GLY A 10 -5.67 7.39 -10.24
C GLY A 10 -6.25 7.01 -11.60
N ILE A 11 -7.21 6.08 -11.67
CA ILE A 11 -7.82 5.66 -12.93
C ILE A 11 -9.29 6.10 -12.99
N PRO A 12 -9.73 6.84 -14.02
CA PRO A 12 -11.11 7.27 -14.11
C PRO A 12 -12.10 6.10 -14.05
N SER A 13 -13.17 6.23 -13.28
CA SER A 13 -14.21 5.19 -13.13
C SER A 13 -14.94 4.84 -14.43
N THR A 14 -14.76 5.63 -15.48
CA THR A 14 -15.25 5.33 -16.83
C THR A 14 -14.39 4.32 -17.59
N GLU A 15 -13.17 4.01 -17.06
CA GLU A 15 -12.28 3.00 -17.60
C GLU A 15 -12.62 1.66 -16.96
N GLY A 16 -13.25 0.75 -17.69
CA GLY A 16 -13.71 -0.54 -17.15
C GLY A 16 -12.57 -1.46 -16.64
N ARG A 17 -11.32 -1.16 -16.97
CA ARG A 17 -10.15 -1.89 -16.45
C ARG A 17 -9.69 -1.36 -15.08
N ALA A 18 -10.29 -0.28 -14.61
CA ALA A 18 -10.03 0.25 -13.27
C ALA A 18 -10.73 -0.56 -12.17
N GLU A 19 -11.73 -1.36 -12.53
CA GLU A 19 -12.49 -2.12 -11.54
C GLU A 19 -11.67 -3.27 -10.96
N TYR A 20 -11.72 -3.40 -9.65
CA TYR A 20 -11.16 -4.53 -8.91
C TYR A 20 -12.13 -5.01 -7.82
N GLY A 21 -11.87 -6.19 -7.28
CA GLY A 21 -12.66 -6.78 -6.22
C GLY A 21 -13.05 -8.22 -6.54
N GLY A 22 -14.08 -8.71 -5.86
CA GLY A 22 -14.55 -10.08 -6.02
C GLY A 22 -14.76 -10.78 -4.69
N THR A 23 -14.98 -12.08 -4.71
CA THR A 23 -15.31 -12.88 -3.53
C THR A 23 -14.34 -14.04 -3.28
N ASN A 24 -13.38 -14.25 -4.16
CA ASN A 24 -12.39 -15.32 -4.03
C ASN A 24 -11.10 -14.81 -3.39
N ASN A 25 -10.96 -14.96 -2.08
CA ASN A 25 -9.75 -14.56 -1.37
C ASN A 25 -8.53 -15.45 -1.65
N ASP A 26 -8.73 -16.61 -2.27
CA ASP A 26 -7.66 -17.55 -2.63
C ASP A 26 -7.22 -17.40 -4.10
N ASP A 27 -7.68 -16.33 -4.76
CA ASP A 27 -7.29 -16.03 -6.13
C ASP A 27 -5.76 -15.97 -6.30
N ASN A 28 -5.32 -16.40 -7.47
CA ASN A 28 -3.92 -16.39 -7.84
C ASN A 28 -3.74 -15.63 -9.16
N SER A 29 -3.23 -14.42 -9.05
CA SER A 29 -2.90 -13.56 -10.19
C SER A 29 -1.46 -13.74 -10.70
N GLY A 30 -0.72 -14.71 -10.16
CA GLY A 30 0.63 -15.04 -10.62
C GLY A 30 1.72 -14.79 -9.59
N VAL A 31 2.92 -14.50 -10.09
CA VAL A 31 4.14 -14.34 -9.27
C VAL A 31 4.84 -13.04 -9.64
N LEU A 32 5.08 -12.20 -8.64
CA LEU A 32 5.85 -10.96 -8.74
C LEU A 32 7.04 -11.04 -7.79
N LYS A 33 8.24 -11.29 -8.32
CA LYS A 33 9.47 -11.42 -7.52
C LYS A 33 10.66 -10.74 -8.16
N TYR A 34 11.55 -10.25 -7.29
CA TYR A 34 12.80 -9.59 -7.69
C TYR A 34 12.56 -8.41 -8.62
N VAL A 35 11.57 -7.58 -8.27
CA VAL A 35 11.16 -6.42 -9.07
C VAL A 35 11.60 -5.14 -8.36
N SER A 36 12.16 -4.24 -9.12
CA SER A 36 12.49 -2.88 -8.70
C SER A 36 11.65 -1.89 -9.50
N ILE A 37 10.86 -1.09 -8.81
CA ILE A 37 10.01 -0.02 -9.37
C ILE A 37 10.64 1.31 -8.97
N ARG A 38 10.97 2.14 -9.94
CA ARG A 38 11.74 3.37 -9.67
C ARG A 38 11.22 4.57 -10.40
N HIS A 39 11.20 5.72 -9.70
CA HIS A 39 10.86 7.02 -10.27
C HIS A 39 9.47 7.00 -10.95
N GLY A 40 8.55 6.26 -10.37
CA GLY A 40 7.15 6.21 -10.79
C GLY A 40 6.31 7.25 -10.08
N GLY A 41 5.01 7.05 -10.18
CA GLY A 41 4.02 7.91 -9.56
C GLY A 41 3.64 9.11 -10.41
N SER A 42 2.45 9.59 -10.19
CA SER A 42 1.97 10.84 -10.79
C SER A 42 0.81 11.35 -9.96
N LYS A 43 0.83 12.62 -9.62
CA LYS A 43 -0.34 13.29 -9.05
C LYS A 43 -1.24 13.72 -10.18
N LEU A 44 -2.33 13.02 -10.39
CA LEU A 44 -3.28 13.29 -11.47
C LEU A 44 -4.26 14.40 -11.07
N GLU A 45 -4.74 14.36 -9.84
CA GLU A 45 -5.61 15.35 -9.20
C GLU A 45 -5.33 15.38 -7.70
N ALA A 46 -5.98 16.23 -6.94
CA ALA A 46 -5.91 16.18 -5.48
C ALA A 46 -6.56 14.89 -4.97
N ASN A 47 -5.86 14.13 -4.15
CA ASN A 47 -6.27 12.83 -3.64
C ASN A 47 -6.55 11.81 -4.76
N ASN A 48 -5.74 11.81 -5.79
CA ASN A 48 -5.86 10.88 -6.91
C ASN A 48 -4.47 10.71 -7.54
N GLU A 49 -3.67 9.90 -6.91
CA GLU A 49 -2.26 9.69 -7.17
C GLU A 49 -2.00 8.28 -7.71
N ILE A 50 -0.78 8.01 -8.12
CA ILE A 50 -0.35 6.69 -8.59
C ILE A 50 0.79 6.18 -7.71
N ASN A 51 0.55 5.08 -7.05
CA ASN A 51 1.49 4.40 -6.18
C ASN A 51 2.61 3.68 -6.94
N GLY A 52 3.66 3.32 -6.25
CA GLY A 52 4.73 2.50 -6.82
C GLY A 52 4.24 1.11 -7.19
N LEU A 53 3.64 0.41 -6.25
CA LEU A 53 2.96 -0.87 -6.45
C LEU A 53 1.58 -0.83 -5.81
N THR A 54 0.53 -0.91 -6.62
CA THR A 54 -0.84 -1.03 -6.14
C THR A 54 -1.30 -2.49 -6.17
N LEU A 55 -1.78 -3.00 -5.03
CA LEU A 55 -2.30 -4.35 -4.86
C LEU A 55 -3.79 -4.31 -4.55
N ALA A 56 -4.60 -4.14 -5.58
CA ALA A 56 -6.04 -3.93 -5.48
C ALA A 56 -6.82 -5.26 -5.50
N GLY A 57 -7.36 -5.65 -4.36
CA GLY A 57 -8.17 -6.87 -4.21
C GLY A 57 -7.44 -8.19 -4.47
N VAL A 58 -6.11 -8.20 -4.41
CA VAL A 58 -5.30 -9.36 -4.79
C VAL A 58 -5.44 -10.50 -3.77
N GLY A 59 -5.67 -11.72 -4.27
CA GLY A 59 -5.89 -12.90 -3.44
C GLY A 59 -4.60 -13.52 -2.89
N ARG A 60 -4.76 -14.34 -1.83
CA ARG A 60 -3.63 -14.95 -1.10
C ARG A 60 -2.87 -16.03 -1.88
N GLY A 61 -3.40 -16.51 -2.99
CA GLY A 61 -2.69 -17.42 -3.89
C GLY A 61 -1.62 -16.73 -4.72
N THR A 62 -1.63 -15.40 -4.79
CA THR A 62 -0.63 -14.61 -5.50
C THR A 62 0.66 -14.51 -4.69
N GLU A 63 1.77 -14.68 -5.35
CA GLU A 63 3.10 -14.62 -4.71
C GLU A 63 3.79 -13.29 -4.98
N VAL A 64 4.04 -12.51 -3.92
CA VAL A 64 4.75 -11.21 -3.99
C VAL A 64 5.92 -11.24 -3.02
N ASP A 65 7.16 -11.14 -3.55
CA ASP A 65 8.36 -11.30 -2.74
C ASP A 65 9.56 -10.58 -3.38
N PHE A 66 10.47 -10.05 -2.55
CA PHE A 66 11.66 -9.31 -2.97
C PHE A 66 11.31 -8.14 -3.90
N ILE A 67 10.54 -7.19 -3.36
CA ILE A 67 10.11 -5.98 -4.06
C ILE A 67 10.91 -4.78 -3.55
N GLU A 68 11.37 -3.96 -4.47
CA GLU A 68 11.89 -2.63 -4.18
C GLU A 68 11.04 -1.57 -4.85
N VAL A 69 10.64 -0.55 -4.10
CA VAL A 69 10.10 0.70 -4.64
C VAL A 69 11.05 1.84 -4.24
N TYR A 70 11.46 2.63 -5.21
CA TYR A 70 12.44 3.69 -5.00
C TYR A 70 12.00 5.00 -5.66
N ALA A 71 11.91 6.06 -4.87
CA ALA A 71 11.63 7.42 -5.32
C ALA A 71 10.35 7.50 -6.19
N ASN A 72 9.26 6.90 -5.69
CA ASN A 72 7.93 7.09 -6.23
C ASN A 72 7.39 8.46 -5.79
N LEU A 73 6.54 9.12 -6.58
CA LEU A 73 6.01 10.43 -6.24
C LEU A 73 4.86 10.40 -5.22
N ASP A 74 4.34 9.23 -4.98
CA ASP A 74 3.28 8.94 -4.03
C ASP A 74 3.69 7.74 -3.17
N ASP A 75 2.76 6.91 -2.72
CA ASP A 75 3.07 5.75 -1.88
C ASP A 75 4.05 4.76 -2.52
N GLY A 76 4.74 4.04 -1.65
CA GLY A 76 5.60 2.95 -2.08
C GLY A 76 4.80 1.73 -2.51
N ILE A 77 4.16 1.07 -1.56
CA ILE A 77 3.27 -0.08 -1.79
C ILE A 77 1.96 0.18 -1.09
N GLU A 78 0.86 0.10 -1.84
CA GLU A 78 -0.48 0.29 -1.30
C GLU A 78 -1.40 -0.91 -1.59
N TRP A 79 -2.14 -1.34 -0.56
CA TRP A 79 -3.11 -2.43 -0.63
C TRP A 79 -4.53 -1.90 -0.49
N PHE A 80 -5.33 -2.05 -1.52
CA PHE A 80 -6.77 -1.82 -1.46
C PHE A 80 -7.50 -3.14 -1.19
N GLY A 81 -7.60 -3.54 0.06
CA GLY A 81 -8.20 -4.81 0.44
C GLY A 81 -7.43 -6.04 -0.06
N GLY A 82 -8.15 -7.14 -0.29
CA GLY A 82 -7.54 -8.41 -0.70
C GLY A 82 -6.90 -9.17 0.46
N ALA A 83 -6.09 -10.18 0.12
CA ALA A 83 -5.46 -11.06 1.10
C ALA A 83 -4.04 -11.50 0.71
N VAL A 84 -3.43 -10.85 -0.26
CA VAL A 84 -2.07 -11.16 -0.70
C VAL A 84 -1.06 -10.88 0.40
N SER A 85 -0.07 -11.75 0.53
CA SER A 85 1.05 -11.57 1.46
C SER A 85 2.28 -11.04 0.73
N VAL A 86 3.00 -10.13 1.38
CA VAL A 86 4.24 -9.55 0.83
C VAL A 86 5.38 -9.78 1.80
N LYS A 87 6.48 -10.34 1.30
CA LYS A 87 7.73 -10.49 2.06
C LYS A 87 8.87 -9.76 1.38
N HIS A 88 9.90 -9.43 2.18
CA HIS A 88 11.14 -8.80 1.73
C HIS A 88 10.87 -7.59 0.83
N ALA A 89 10.21 -6.59 1.38
CA ALA A 89 9.95 -5.34 0.69
C ALA A 89 10.86 -4.22 1.20
N VAL A 90 11.41 -3.44 0.27
CA VAL A 90 12.16 -2.23 0.57
C VAL A 90 11.50 -1.07 -0.15
N VAL A 91 11.11 -0.07 0.61
CA VAL A 91 10.57 1.19 0.08
C VAL A 91 11.49 2.32 0.49
N SER A 92 11.90 3.14 -0.45
CA SER A 92 12.87 4.20 -0.20
C SER A 92 12.49 5.50 -0.90
N PHE A 93 12.45 6.58 -0.12
CA PHE A 93 12.35 7.94 -0.64
C PHE A 93 11.11 8.18 -1.50
N CYS A 94 9.97 7.62 -1.10
CA CYS A 94 8.68 7.89 -1.72
C CYS A 94 8.09 9.20 -1.20
N GLY A 95 7.26 9.85 -2.00
CA GLY A 95 6.75 11.19 -1.71
C GLY A 95 5.60 11.20 -0.70
N ASP A 96 5.00 10.05 -0.41
CA ASP A 96 4.04 9.87 0.66
C ASP A 96 4.40 8.64 1.50
N ASP A 97 3.47 7.78 1.84
CA ASP A 97 3.68 6.69 2.77
C ASP A 97 4.48 5.52 2.15
N SER A 98 5.27 4.82 2.95
CA SER A 98 6.05 3.71 2.42
C SER A 98 5.20 2.46 2.21
N PHE A 99 4.36 2.15 3.20
CA PHE A 99 3.48 0.98 3.19
C PHE A 99 2.10 1.41 3.66
N ASP A 100 1.16 1.50 2.74
CA ASP A 100 -0.23 1.86 3.05
C ASP A 100 -1.17 0.69 2.82
N TYR A 101 -2.15 0.51 3.68
CA TYR A 101 -3.23 -0.42 3.40
C TYR A 101 -4.59 0.10 3.85
N ASP A 102 -5.53 -0.11 2.96
CA ASP A 102 -6.91 0.26 3.09
C ASP A 102 -7.87 -0.91 2.86
N GLN A 103 -9.15 -0.62 3.05
CA GLN A 103 -10.27 -1.48 2.66
C GLN A 103 -10.17 -2.91 3.18
N SER A 104 -9.74 -3.04 4.43
CA SER A 104 -9.69 -4.32 5.12
C SER A 104 -8.79 -5.35 4.45
N TRP A 105 -7.58 -4.96 4.07
CA TRP A 105 -6.56 -5.92 3.67
C TRP A 105 -6.31 -6.96 4.77
N ASP A 106 -6.27 -8.25 4.41
CA ASP A 106 -6.17 -9.40 5.33
C ASP A 106 -5.01 -10.32 4.96
N GLY A 107 -3.86 -9.73 4.68
CA GLY A 107 -2.66 -10.45 4.29
C GLY A 107 -1.61 -10.53 5.40
N LEU A 108 -0.43 -11.02 5.01
CA LEU A 108 0.75 -11.08 5.86
C LEU A 108 1.85 -10.18 5.30
N GLY A 109 2.46 -9.36 6.16
CA GLY A 109 3.63 -8.56 5.88
C GLY A 109 4.83 -9.02 6.68
N GLN A 110 5.99 -9.22 6.03
CA GLN A 110 7.18 -9.64 6.76
C GLN A 110 8.48 -9.15 6.10
N PHE A 111 9.41 -8.72 6.93
CA PHE A 111 10.72 -8.22 6.49
C PHE A 111 10.60 -6.99 5.61
N TRP A 112 9.96 -5.95 6.13
CA TRP A 112 9.81 -4.68 5.44
C TRP A 112 10.81 -3.66 5.96
N LEU A 113 11.36 -2.89 5.05
CA LEU A 113 12.25 -1.77 5.33
C LEU A 113 11.75 -0.52 4.63
N SER A 114 11.51 0.53 5.40
CA SER A 114 11.25 1.88 4.90
C SER A 114 12.45 2.77 5.17
N LEU A 115 12.87 3.51 4.15
CA LEU A 115 13.82 4.61 4.23
C LEU A 115 13.13 5.87 3.72
N GLN A 116 12.91 6.83 4.60
CA GLN A 116 12.25 8.08 4.26
C GLN A 116 13.26 9.24 4.22
N ASP A 117 12.96 10.22 3.41
CA ASP A 117 13.63 11.52 3.40
C ASP A 117 12.71 12.61 3.99
N GLU A 118 13.02 13.87 3.66
CA GLU A 118 12.29 15.02 4.17
C GLU A 118 10.91 15.22 3.52
N GLU A 119 10.64 14.60 2.40
CA GLU A 119 9.41 14.77 1.63
C GLU A 119 8.40 13.63 1.88
N GLY A 120 8.87 12.50 2.41
CA GLY A 120 8.02 11.33 2.66
C GLY A 120 6.97 11.54 3.74
N GLY A 121 5.89 10.81 3.63
CA GLY A 121 4.81 10.72 4.62
C GLY A 121 5.21 9.87 5.82
N ARG A 122 4.59 8.71 5.97
CA ARG A 122 4.83 7.78 7.08
C ARG A 122 5.61 6.55 6.63
N GLY A 123 6.19 5.85 7.58
CA GLY A 123 6.67 4.48 7.34
C GLY A 123 5.52 3.51 7.05
N GLY A 124 4.37 3.75 7.65
CA GLY A 124 3.12 3.05 7.36
C GLY A 124 1.88 3.84 7.72
N GLU A 125 0.88 3.81 6.86
CA GLU A 125 -0.48 4.22 7.12
C GLU A 125 -1.40 3.00 6.99
N TRP A 126 -2.05 2.60 8.08
CA TRP A 126 -2.76 1.33 8.15
C TRP A 126 -4.19 1.56 8.57
N ASP A 127 -5.06 1.68 7.57
CA ASP A 127 -6.47 1.94 7.75
C ASP A 127 -7.32 0.68 7.52
N GLY A 128 -8.14 0.32 8.51
CA GLY A 128 -8.98 -0.87 8.41
C GLY A 128 -10.11 -0.70 7.40
N SER A 129 -10.75 0.45 7.41
CA SER A 129 -11.80 0.81 6.46
C SER A 129 -12.03 2.30 6.46
N GLU A 130 -11.88 2.94 5.32
CA GLU A 130 -12.18 4.36 5.17
C GLU A 130 -13.68 4.67 5.20
N ALA A 131 -14.50 3.77 4.73
CA ALA A 131 -15.90 4.05 4.44
C ALA A 131 -16.86 3.78 5.61
N SER A 132 -16.59 2.86 6.50
CA SER A 132 -17.42 2.57 7.67
C SER A 132 -16.85 1.46 8.55
N ASP A 133 -17.19 1.47 9.83
CA ASP A 133 -17.00 0.37 10.77
C ASP A 133 -17.77 -0.93 10.39
N LEU A 134 -18.44 -0.96 9.25
CA LEU A 134 -19.31 -2.05 8.82
C LEU A 134 -18.59 -3.10 7.97
N ASN A 135 -17.42 -2.83 7.44
CA ASN A 135 -16.63 -3.85 6.76
C ASN A 135 -16.12 -4.87 7.76
N PRO A 136 -15.96 -6.13 7.35
CA PRO A 136 -15.44 -7.12 8.27
C PRO A 136 -14.11 -6.64 8.84
N LYS A 137 -14.02 -6.54 10.14
CA LYS A 137 -12.75 -6.24 10.80
C LYS A 137 -11.78 -7.34 10.47
N VAL A 138 -10.65 -6.96 9.95
CA VAL A 138 -9.55 -7.86 9.61
C VAL A 138 -8.40 -7.68 10.58
N SER A 139 -7.49 -8.60 10.60
CA SER A 139 -6.33 -8.55 11.48
C SER A 139 -5.09 -8.97 10.67
N PRO A 140 -4.60 -8.10 9.79
CA PRO A 140 -3.38 -8.38 9.07
C PRO A 140 -2.23 -8.63 10.05
N LEU A 141 -1.35 -9.55 9.72
CA LEU A 141 -0.19 -9.83 10.54
C LEU A 141 1.05 -9.25 9.88
N ILE A 142 1.64 -8.25 10.52
CA ILE A 142 2.84 -7.58 10.03
C ILE A 142 3.95 -7.77 11.06
N THR A 143 5.11 -8.28 10.61
CA THR A 143 6.23 -8.60 11.49
C THR A 143 7.58 -8.23 10.87
N ASN A 144 8.58 -7.97 11.70
CA ASN A 144 9.94 -7.67 11.27
C ASN A 144 9.99 -6.46 10.32
N VAL A 145 9.43 -5.35 10.78
CA VAL A 145 9.42 -4.07 10.05
C VAL A 145 10.44 -3.12 10.67
N THR A 146 11.13 -2.40 9.81
CA THR A 146 12.04 -1.32 10.21
C THR A 146 11.67 -0.05 9.45
N PHE A 147 11.40 1.03 10.18
CA PHE A 147 11.20 2.36 9.63
C PHE A 147 12.38 3.25 9.98
N ILE A 148 12.99 3.87 8.98
CA ILE A 148 14.08 4.84 9.15
C ILE A 148 13.59 6.16 8.55
N GLY A 149 13.30 7.11 9.42
CA GLY A 149 12.84 8.43 9.04
C GLY A 149 13.95 9.34 8.52
N GLY A 150 13.58 10.42 7.84
CA GLY A 150 14.50 11.39 7.24
C GLY A 150 15.30 12.25 8.22
N GLY A 151 15.09 12.10 9.53
CA GLY A 151 15.87 12.80 10.54
C GLY A 151 15.55 14.30 10.66
N LEU A 152 14.36 14.71 10.32
CA LEU A 152 13.93 16.10 10.33
C LEU A 152 13.96 16.75 11.72
N THR A 153 14.38 17.99 11.73
CA THR A 153 14.30 18.88 12.90
C THR A 153 12.99 19.70 12.91
N THR A 154 12.26 19.72 11.80
CA THR A 154 10.97 20.41 11.65
C THR A 154 9.93 19.45 11.13
N VAL A 155 8.79 19.49 11.77
CA VAL A 155 7.66 18.64 11.46
C VAL A 155 6.72 19.40 10.53
N ASN A 156 6.46 18.90 9.35
CA ASN A 156 5.51 19.49 8.41
C ASN A 156 4.24 18.65 8.35
N GLY A 157 3.12 19.20 8.86
CA GLY A 157 1.78 18.64 8.63
C GLY A 157 1.60 17.20 9.11
N ASP A 158 1.23 16.32 8.22
CA ASP A 158 0.86 14.93 8.51
C ASP A 158 2.06 13.97 8.69
N ASN A 159 3.27 14.42 8.42
CA ASN A 159 4.49 13.62 8.41
C ASN A 159 5.13 13.39 9.80
N ASN A 160 4.31 13.31 10.83
CA ASN A 160 4.77 13.27 12.22
C ASN A 160 4.87 11.86 12.79
N ASP A 161 4.28 10.90 12.13
CA ASP A 161 4.10 9.56 12.65
C ASP A 161 4.97 8.57 11.87
N ALA A 162 5.76 7.76 12.55
CA ALA A 162 6.41 6.64 11.90
C ALA A 162 5.39 5.59 11.41
N LEU A 163 4.27 5.50 12.14
CA LEU A 163 3.20 4.57 11.87
C LEU A 163 1.87 5.15 12.37
N ARG A 164 0.86 5.15 11.52
CA ARG A 164 -0.53 5.45 11.88
C ARG A 164 -1.38 4.20 11.70
N ILE A 165 -2.19 3.88 12.69
CA ILE A 165 -3.14 2.75 12.62
C ILE A 165 -4.53 3.28 12.95
N ARG A 166 -5.48 3.05 12.05
CA ARG A 166 -6.89 3.36 12.22
C ARG A 166 -7.75 2.12 11.95
N ASN A 167 -8.95 2.10 12.53
CA ASN A 167 -9.91 1.01 12.34
C ASN A 167 -11.32 1.57 12.13
#